data_44d4ee8adfa08066505fc19599046c76
#
_entry.id   44d4ee8adfa08066505fc19599046c76
#
_cell.length_a   1.000
_cell.length_b   1.000
_cell.length_c   1.000
_cell.angle_alpha   90.00
_cell.angle_beta   90.00
_cell.angle_gamma   90.00
#
_symmetry.space_group_name_H-M   'P 1'
#
loop_
_entity.id
_entity.type
_entity.pdbx_description
1 polymer ?
#
loop_
_entity_poly.entity_id
_entity_poly.type
_entity_poly.pdbx_seq_one_letter_code
_entity_poly.pdbx_strand_id
1 'polypeptide(L)'
;MHEEHGQWLNALQPYIPAWAVDYVNPVVITAWLVVLILAVVAYLGGRHLRLVPTGLQNLWEVVIEAMEGMGREMIGLGGQRFAPFITTIFVYVFFNSLIGLVPGFVAPSASLSSTFAPAIVVFFAVQYFGFREHGIRYLKHFTGDVWFLAPIMVFVHLIGELAKPLSLAVRLFGNTFGDDTLVAEFIKLSADIMHAIWVPLPLQLPFLFLALLIAFIQALVFMMLTCAYINMVIGHDGGEHDGGSSGHAAEHSAQ
;
A
#
# COMPACT_ATOMS: atom_id res chain seq x y z
N MET A 1 27.54 -3.46 2.41
CA MET A 1 26.88 -2.16 2.35
C MET A 1 25.65 -2.04 3.29
N HIS A 2 25.31 -3.09 4.05
CA HIS A 2 24.21 -3.06 5.03
C HIS A 2 24.66 -2.76 6.48
N GLU A 3 25.95 -2.55 6.73
CA GLU A 3 26.48 -2.47 8.10
C GLU A 3 26.40 -1.09 8.77
N GLU A 4 26.23 -0.01 8.01
CA GLU A 4 26.20 1.34 8.61
C GLU A 4 24.83 1.80 9.11
N HIS A 5 23.74 1.28 8.55
CA HIS A 5 22.39 1.74 8.88
C HIS A 5 21.75 1.10 10.13
N GLY A 6 22.46 0.21 10.80
CA GLY A 6 21.96 -0.51 11.99
C GLY A 6 22.82 -0.34 13.25
N GLN A 7 23.74 0.63 13.32
CA GLN A 7 24.67 0.74 14.46
C GLN A 7 23.99 0.92 15.82
N TRP A 8 22.82 1.56 15.88
CA TRP A 8 22.04 1.70 17.10
C TRP A 8 21.43 0.36 17.57
N LEU A 9 21.23 -0.61 16.68
CA LEU A 9 20.76 -1.95 17.01
C LEU A 9 21.85 -2.79 17.69
N ASN A 10 23.12 -2.56 17.37
CA ASN A 10 24.22 -3.24 18.03
C ASN A 10 24.26 -2.88 19.54
N ALA A 11 23.74 -1.70 19.89
CA ALA A 11 23.57 -1.30 21.29
C ALA A 11 22.42 -2.05 22.01
N LEU A 12 21.45 -2.57 21.28
CA LEU A 12 20.31 -3.33 21.80
C LEU A 12 20.58 -4.84 21.82
N GLN A 13 21.53 -5.34 21.04
CA GLN A 13 21.87 -6.78 20.99
C GLN A 13 22.11 -7.44 22.35
N PRO A 14 22.79 -6.82 23.36
CA PRO A 14 23.00 -7.45 24.65
C PRO A 14 21.73 -7.67 25.47
N TYR A 15 20.63 -6.99 25.13
CA TYR A 15 19.33 -7.13 25.82
C TYR A 15 18.38 -8.14 25.15
N ILE A 16 18.74 -8.63 23.95
CA ILE A 16 17.90 -9.55 23.18
C ILE A 16 18.31 -10.99 23.49
N PRO A 17 17.38 -11.85 23.93
CA PRO A 17 17.70 -13.25 24.18
C PRO A 17 18.15 -13.97 22.91
N ALA A 18 19.12 -14.87 23.02
CA ALA A 18 19.78 -15.53 21.87
C ALA A 18 18.84 -16.20 20.88
N TRP A 19 17.66 -16.68 21.32
CA TRP A 19 16.64 -17.28 20.46
C TRP A 19 15.88 -16.25 19.61
N ALA A 20 15.91 -14.98 19.99
CA ALA A 20 15.22 -13.90 19.30
C ALA A 20 16.14 -13.12 18.33
N VAL A 21 17.47 -13.28 18.45
CA VAL A 21 18.46 -12.55 17.62
C VAL A 21 18.26 -12.82 16.14
N ASP A 22 17.93 -14.05 15.75
CA ASP A 22 17.69 -14.42 14.34
C ASP A 22 16.38 -13.83 13.76
N TYR A 23 15.41 -13.50 14.64
CA TYR A 23 14.12 -12.88 14.24
C TYR A 23 14.12 -11.37 14.36
N VAL A 24 15.04 -10.79 15.14
CA VAL A 24 15.16 -9.35 15.36
C VAL A 24 16.05 -8.72 14.29
N ASN A 25 15.52 -8.69 13.06
CA ASN A 25 16.17 -7.99 11.96
C ASN A 25 15.86 -6.47 12.08
N PRO A 26 16.83 -5.56 11.79
CA PRO A 26 16.62 -4.10 11.78
C PRO A 26 15.35 -3.67 11.06
N VAL A 27 15.07 -4.31 9.94
CA VAL A 27 13.88 -4.12 9.10
C VAL A 27 12.58 -4.39 9.88
N VAL A 28 12.53 -5.50 10.65
CA VAL A 28 11.36 -5.89 11.43
C VAL A 28 11.11 -4.90 12.58
N ILE A 29 12.17 -4.49 13.28
CA ILE A 29 12.07 -3.50 14.36
C ILE A 29 11.55 -2.17 13.81
N THR A 30 12.07 -1.71 12.69
CA THR A 30 11.61 -0.46 12.06
C THR A 30 10.15 -0.56 11.62
N ALA A 31 9.72 -1.71 11.08
CA ALA A 31 8.32 -1.95 10.74
C ALA A 31 7.39 -1.89 11.97
N TRP A 32 7.78 -2.52 13.08
CA TRP A 32 7.04 -2.43 14.35
C TRP A 32 7.02 -1.01 14.92
N LEU A 33 8.13 -0.28 14.78
CA LEU A 33 8.21 1.12 15.20
C LEU A 33 7.20 1.97 14.40
N VAL A 34 7.12 1.79 13.08
CA VAL A 34 6.13 2.48 12.23
C VAL A 34 4.71 2.17 12.70
N VAL A 35 4.38 0.90 12.92
CA VAL A 35 3.05 0.50 13.42
C VAL A 35 2.75 1.17 14.77
N LEU A 36 3.74 1.18 15.69
CA LEU A 36 3.58 1.84 16.98
C LEU A 36 3.35 3.34 16.86
N ILE A 37 4.15 4.02 16.04
CA ILE A 37 4.01 5.46 15.77
C ILE A 37 2.61 5.75 15.21
N LEU A 38 2.18 5.00 14.21
CA LEU A 38 0.87 5.17 13.60
C LEU A 38 -0.27 4.91 14.60
N ALA A 39 -0.14 3.88 15.43
CA ALA A 39 -1.13 3.59 16.47
C ALA A 39 -1.21 4.73 17.50
N VAL A 40 -0.07 5.26 17.94
CA VAL A 40 -0.02 6.39 18.88
C VAL A 40 -0.61 7.66 18.24
N VAL A 41 -0.23 7.98 17.01
CA VAL A 41 -0.72 9.19 16.31
C VAL A 41 -2.22 9.08 16.03
N ALA A 42 -2.71 7.91 15.63
CA ALA A 42 -4.13 7.65 15.44
C ALA A 42 -4.92 7.75 16.77
N TYR A 43 -4.36 7.19 17.85
CA TYR A 43 -4.96 7.30 19.19
C TYR A 43 -5.03 8.75 19.69
N LEU A 44 -3.95 9.51 19.53
CA LEU A 44 -3.90 10.93 19.93
C LEU A 44 -4.85 11.78 19.07
N GLY A 45 -4.95 11.52 17.77
CA GLY A 45 -5.87 12.21 16.87
C GLY A 45 -7.34 11.91 17.17
N GLY A 46 -7.65 10.67 17.61
CA GLY A 46 -9.02 10.23 17.92
C GLY A 46 -9.47 10.47 19.36
N ARG A 47 -8.55 10.81 20.29
CA ARG A 47 -8.87 10.87 21.73
C ARG A 47 -9.80 12.02 22.12
N HIS A 48 -9.74 13.16 21.43
CA HIS A 48 -10.52 14.35 21.72
C HIS A 48 -11.14 14.91 20.44
N LEU A 49 -12.18 14.25 19.94
CA LEU A 49 -12.92 14.69 18.78
C LEU A 49 -13.69 15.99 19.11
N ARG A 50 -13.39 17.06 18.37
CA ARG A 50 -14.09 18.34 18.45
C ARG A 50 -14.88 18.57 17.17
N LEU A 51 -16.03 19.25 17.28
CA LEU A 51 -16.85 19.63 16.11
C LEU A 51 -16.11 20.56 15.13
N VAL A 52 -15.17 21.36 15.65
CA VAL A 52 -14.23 22.15 14.83
C VAL A 52 -12.86 21.53 15.01
N PRO A 53 -12.34 20.79 13.99
CA PRO A 53 -11.09 20.08 14.10
C PRO A 53 -9.91 21.03 14.20
N THR A 54 -8.95 20.71 15.07
CA THR A 54 -7.73 21.52 15.26
C THR A 54 -6.51 20.59 15.33
N GLY A 55 -5.38 21.05 14.77
CA GLY A 55 -4.10 20.34 14.85
C GLY A 55 -4.12 18.96 14.20
N LEU A 56 -3.74 17.92 14.95
CA LEU A 56 -3.65 16.53 14.45
C LEU A 56 -4.99 15.96 13.98
N GLN A 57 -6.10 16.34 14.61
CA GLN A 57 -7.44 15.91 14.18
C GLN A 57 -7.73 16.42 12.77
N ASN A 58 -7.46 17.68 12.48
CA ASN A 58 -7.66 18.26 11.15
C ASN A 58 -6.82 17.56 10.08
N LEU A 59 -5.56 17.22 10.40
CA LEU A 59 -4.71 16.45 9.48
C LEU A 59 -5.33 15.10 9.13
N TRP A 60 -5.80 14.36 10.15
CA TRP A 60 -6.43 13.05 9.93
C TRP A 60 -7.74 13.16 9.14
N GLU A 61 -8.58 14.14 9.43
CA GLU A 61 -9.82 14.37 8.70
C GLU A 61 -9.56 14.64 7.22
N VAL A 62 -8.60 15.51 6.90
CA VAL A 62 -8.21 15.80 5.51
C VAL A 62 -7.72 14.53 4.79
N VAL A 63 -6.89 13.72 5.45
CA VAL A 63 -6.39 12.47 4.85
C VAL A 63 -7.53 11.47 4.64
N ILE A 64 -8.38 11.26 5.64
CA ILE A 64 -9.51 10.32 5.56
C ILE A 64 -10.51 10.78 4.50
N GLU A 65 -10.85 12.06 4.45
CA GLU A 65 -11.79 12.63 3.48
C GLU A 65 -11.26 12.50 2.05
N ALA A 66 -9.97 12.77 1.84
CA ALA A 66 -9.34 12.59 0.53
C ALA A 66 -9.36 11.11 0.08
N MET A 67 -9.05 10.18 0.99
CA MET A 67 -9.06 8.74 0.68
C MET A 67 -10.49 8.21 0.49
N GLU A 68 -11.46 8.71 1.26
CA GLU A 68 -12.88 8.39 1.09
C GLU A 68 -13.40 8.90 -0.26
N GLY A 69 -13.04 10.12 -0.66
CA GLY A 69 -13.37 10.69 -1.97
C GLY A 69 -12.85 9.82 -3.11
N MET A 70 -11.58 9.45 -3.09
CA MET A 70 -10.98 8.56 -4.08
C MET A 70 -11.62 7.15 -4.07
N GLY A 71 -11.88 6.60 -2.89
CA GLY A 71 -12.57 5.31 -2.76
C GLY A 71 -13.98 5.35 -3.35
N ARG A 72 -14.70 6.46 -3.18
CA ARG A 72 -16.04 6.65 -3.75
C ARG A 72 -16.00 6.79 -5.27
N GLU A 73 -15.02 7.48 -5.82
CA GLU A 73 -14.85 7.61 -7.27
C GLU A 73 -14.51 6.26 -7.93
N MET A 74 -13.67 5.44 -7.29
CA MET A 74 -13.18 4.19 -7.87
C MET A 74 -14.11 2.99 -7.64
N ILE A 75 -14.78 2.91 -6.49
CA ILE A 75 -15.62 1.75 -6.10
C ILE A 75 -17.11 2.06 -6.24
N GLY A 76 -17.48 3.35 -6.33
CA GLY A 76 -18.86 3.81 -6.37
C GLY A 76 -19.48 4.03 -4.98
N LEU A 77 -20.82 4.11 -4.91
CA LEU A 77 -21.56 4.47 -3.69
C LEU A 77 -21.31 3.54 -2.49
N GLY A 78 -20.87 2.30 -2.73
CA GLY A 78 -20.47 1.34 -1.68
C GLY A 78 -19.06 1.54 -1.15
N GLY A 79 -18.24 2.39 -1.76
CA GLY A 79 -16.82 2.55 -1.46
C GLY A 79 -16.52 3.08 -0.05
N GLN A 80 -17.44 3.87 0.53
CA GLN A 80 -17.28 4.47 1.86
C GLN A 80 -17.00 3.44 2.97
N ARG A 81 -17.59 2.25 2.90
CA ARG A 81 -17.37 1.20 3.91
C ARG A 81 -15.95 0.65 3.90
N PHE A 82 -15.19 0.82 2.80
CA PHE A 82 -13.81 0.39 2.66
C PHE A 82 -12.82 1.51 2.97
N ALA A 83 -13.29 2.76 3.14
CA ALA A 83 -12.43 3.91 3.42
C ALA A 83 -11.48 3.72 4.60
N PRO A 84 -11.87 3.13 5.76
CA PRO A 84 -10.94 2.90 6.85
C PRO A 84 -9.78 1.97 6.47
N PHE A 85 -10.08 0.91 5.71
CA PHE A 85 -9.06 -0.04 5.23
C PHE A 85 -8.13 0.63 4.21
N ILE A 86 -8.69 1.34 3.24
CA ILE A 86 -7.96 2.06 2.19
C ILE A 86 -7.02 3.10 2.81
N THR A 87 -7.53 3.91 3.76
CA THR A 87 -6.73 4.91 4.47
C THR A 87 -5.60 4.27 5.27
N THR A 88 -5.88 3.16 5.96
CA THR A 88 -4.86 2.45 6.75
C THR A 88 -3.72 1.95 5.86
N ILE A 89 -4.04 1.36 4.72
CA ILE A 89 -3.02 0.88 3.77
C ILE A 89 -2.21 2.04 3.20
N PHE A 90 -2.85 3.13 2.78
CA PHE A 90 -2.17 4.31 2.28
C PHE A 90 -1.18 4.87 3.30
N VAL A 91 -1.65 5.12 4.52
CA VAL A 91 -0.83 5.70 5.60
C VAL A 91 0.31 4.74 5.98
N TYR A 92 0.03 3.44 6.09
CA TYR A 92 1.05 2.44 6.41
C TYR A 92 2.16 2.40 5.36
N VAL A 93 1.83 2.30 4.07
CA VAL A 93 2.81 2.25 2.98
C VAL A 93 3.61 3.55 2.91
N PHE A 94 2.94 4.69 3.05
CA PHE A 94 3.59 6.00 3.04
C PHE A 94 4.61 6.14 4.17
N PHE A 95 4.22 5.82 5.41
CA PHE A 95 5.13 5.94 6.56
C PHE A 95 6.26 4.92 6.54
N ASN A 96 6.04 3.71 5.99
CA ASN A 96 7.13 2.74 5.79
C ASN A 96 8.20 3.24 4.82
N SER A 97 7.78 3.95 3.77
CA SER A 97 8.72 4.56 2.83
C SER A 97 9.36 5.81 3.43
N LEU A 98 8.59 6.62 4.14
CA LEU A 98 9.07 7.86 4.77
C LEU A 98 10.17 7.62 5.81
N ILE A 99 10.06 6.56 6.62
CA ILE A 99 11.04 6.30 7.68
C ILE A 99 12.43 5.95 7.12
N GLY A 100 12.49 5.41 5.90
CA GLY A 100 13.75 5.15 5.21
C GLY A 100 14.53 6.42 4.82
N LEU A 101 13.82 7.56 4.68
CA LEU A 101 14.48 8.84 4.40
C LEU A 101 15.17 9.44 5.66
N VAL A 102 14.85 8.91 6.85
CA VAL A 102 15.46 9.37 8.10
C VAL A 102 16.82 8.71 8.29
N PRO A 103 17.92 9.46 8.34
CA PRO A 103 19.25 8.90 8.53
C PRO A 103 19.33 8.04 9.79
N GLY A 104 19.84 6.83 9.66
CA GLY A 104 19.97 5.87 10.77
C GLY A 104 18.86 4.81 10.85
N PHE A 105 17.77 4.96 10.12
CA PHE A 105 16.75 3.92 10.01
C PHE A 105 16.85 3.17 8.68
N VAL A 106 16.54 1.88 8.71
CA VAL A 106 16.43 1.06 7.50
C VAL A 106 14.98 1.06 7.06
N ALA A 107 14.71 1.43 5.80
CA ALA A 107 13.36 1.34 5.28
C ALA A 107 12.86 -0.10 5.32
N PRO A 108 11.72 -0.41 5.98
CA PRO A 108 11.16 -1.76 5.95
C PRO A 108 10.87 -2.25 4.53
N SER A 109 10.49 -1.33 3.65
CA SER A 109 10.23 -1.58 2.24
C SER A 109 11.48 -1.86 1.39
N ALA A 110 12.70 -1.69 1.93
CA ALA A 110 13.94 -2.11 1.27
C ALA A 110 14.16 -3.63 1.28
N SER A 111 13.37 -4.41 2.01
CA SER A 111 13.41 -5.86 1.99
C SER A 111 12.18 -6.46 1.31
N LEU A 112 12.40 -7.43 0.43
CA LEU A 112 11.30 -8.07 -0.31
C LEU A 112 10.30 -8.77 0.62
N SER A 113 10.77 -9.42 1.68
CA SER A 113 9.91 -10.07 2.67
C SER A 113 8.99 -9.10 3.38
N SER A 114 9.45 -7.89 3.66
CA SER A 114 8.65 -6.85 4.34
C SER A 114 7.64 -6.19 3.40
N THR A 115 7.95 -6.08 2.11
CA THR A 115 7.03 -5.53 1.10
C THR A 115 5.92 -6.51 0.72
N PHE A 116 6.17 -7.81 0.86
CA PHE A 116 5.13 -8.81 0.68
C PHE A 116 4.06 -8.77 1.78
N ALA A 117 4.39 -8.34 2.99
CA ALA A 117 3.44 -8.31 4.10
C ALA A 117 2.18 -7.47 3.79
N PRO A 118 2.27 -6.17 3.43
CA PRO A 118 1.09 -5.38 3.09
C PRO A 118 0.39 -5.89 1.81
N ALA A 119 1.13 -6.42 0.83
CA ALA A 119 0.55 -6.97 -0.38
C ALA A 119 -0.30 -8.23 -0.10
N ILE A 120 0.17 -9.10 0.79
CA ILE A 120 -0.56 -10.29 1.25
C ILE A 120 -1.80 -9.88 2.05
N VAL A 121 -1.68 -8.90 2.95
CA VAL A 121 -2.83 -8.39 3.72
C VAL A 121 -3.91 -7.85 2.78
N VAL A 122 -3.54 -7.06 1.77
CA VAL A 122 -4.49 -6.55 0.76
C VAL A 122 -5.12 -7.70 0.00
N PHE A 123 -4.34 -8.69 -0.43
CA PHE A 123 -4.85 -9.85 -1.14
C PHE A 123 -5.92 -10.59 -0.32
N PHE A 124 -5.62 -10.95 0.92
CA PHE A 124 -6.59 -11.63 1.78
C PHE A 124 -7.79 -10.76 2.11
N ALA A 125 -7.61 -9.46 2.30
CA ALA A 125 -8.72 -8.54 2.54
C ALA A 125 -9.66 -8.45 1.34
N VAL A 126 -9.12 -8.35 0.11
CA VAL A 126 -9.91 -8.35 -1.12
C VAL A 126 -10.69 -9.66 -1.29
N GLN A 127 -10.03 -10.82 -1.04
CA GLN A 127 -10.71 -12.11 -1.08
C GLN A 127 -11.82 -12.20 -0.02
N TYR A 128 -11.55 -11.73 1.21
CA TYR A 128 -12.54 -11.70 2.28
C TYR A 128 -13.75 -10.82 1.92
N PHE A 129 -13.54 -9.65 1.34
CA PHE A 129 -14.62 -8.78 0.89
C PHE A 129 -15.43 -9.44 -0.23
N GLY A 130 -14.78 -10.12 -1.17
CA GLY A 130 -15.45 -10.88 -2.22
C GLY A 130 -16.32 -12.01 -1.67
N PHE A 131 -15.81 -12.78 -0.75
CA PHE A 131 -16.59 -13.83 -0.09
C PHE A 131 -17.78 -13.28 0.72
N ARG A 132 -17.61 -12.14 1.36
CA ARG A 132 -18.67 -11.50 2.16
C ARG A 132 -19.80 -10.95 1.32
N GLU A 133 -19.53 -10.44 0.12
CA GLU A 133 -20.55 -9.88 -0.79
C GLU A 133 -21.26 -10.97 -1.60
N HIS A 134 -20.51 -11.89 -2.17
CA HIS A 134 -21.04 -12.88 -3.13
C HIS A 134 -21.21 -14.27 -2.54
N GLY A 135 -20.74 -14.52 -1.31
CA GLY A 135 -20.80 -15.84 -0.67
C GLY A 135 -20.17 -16.93 -1.53
N ILE A 136 -20.85 -18.09 -1.60
CA ILE A 136 -20.37 -19.26 -2.37
C ILE A 136 -20.39 -19.00 -3.88
N ARG A 137 -21.16 -18.02 -4.37
CA ARG A 137 -21.18 -17.65 -5.79
C ARG A 137 -19.84 -17.11 -6.26
N TYR A 138 -19.03 -16.54 -5.34
CA TYR A 138 -17.68 -16.07 -5.64
C TYR A 138 -16.78 -17.20 -6.21
N LEU A 139 -16.94 -18.43 -5.73
CA LEU A 139 -16.20 -19.58 -6.28
C LEU A 139 -16.60 -19.92 -7.72
N LYS A 140 -17.86 -19.68 -8.11
CA LYS A 140 -18.29 -19.90 -9.50
C LYS A 140 -17.58 -18.95 -10.47
N HIS A 141 -17.21 -17.76 -10.02
CA HIS A 141 -16.44 -16.83 -10.84
C HIS A 141 -15.09 -17.40 -11.27
N PHE A 142 -14.45 -18.23 -10.42
CA PHE A 142 -13.19 -18.92 -10.76
C PHE A 142 -13.40 -20.07 -11.76
N THR A 143 -14.60 -20.64 -11.83
CA THR A 143 -14.85 -21.84 -12.66
C THR A 143 -15.28 -21.50 -14.10
N GLY A 144 -15.74 -20.25 -14.36
CA GLY A 144 -16.27 -19.83 -15.66
C GLY A 144 -17.55 -20.59 -16.05
N ASP A 145 -18.18 -20.19 -17.14
CA ASP A 145 -19.47 -20.75 -17.60
C ASP A 145 -19.37 -22.12 -18.27
N VAL A 146 -18.16 -22.54 -18.67
CA VAL A 146 -17.96 -23.77 -19.44
C VAL A 146 -17.22 -24.83 -18.62
N TRP A 147 -17.93 -25.84 -18.14
CA TRP A 147 -17.35 -26.90 -17.31
C TRP A 147 -16.14 -27.61 -17.95
N PHE A 148 -16.13 -27.82 -19.25
CA PHE A 148 -15.00 -28.49 -19.93
C PHE A 148 -13.69 -27.69 -19.86
N LEU A 149 -13.77 -26.36 -19.83
CA LEU A 149 -12.62 -25.45 -19.68
C LEU A 149 -12.35 -25.05 -18.21
N ALA A 150 -13.18 -25.47 -17.28
CA ALA A 150 -13.09 -25.11 -15.86
C ALA A 150 -11.68 -25.29 -15.25
N PRO A 151 -10.95 -26.43 -15.45
CA PRO A 151 -9.64 -26.62 -14.86
C PRO A 151 -8.60 -25.62 -15.41
N ILE A 152 -8.69 -25.28 -16.70
CA ILE A 152 -7.78 -24.31 -17.33
C ILE A 152 -8.14 -22.90 -16.85
N MET A 153 -9.42 -22.55 -16.79
CA MET A 153 -9.89 -21.24 -16.33
C MET A 153 -9.53 -20.97 -14.86
N VAL A 154 -9.71 -21.96 -13.97
CA VAL A 154 -9.29 -21.86 -12.57
C VAL A 154 -7.78 -21.61 -12.46
N PHE A 155 -6.98 -22.30 -13.25
CA PHE A 155 -5.52 -22.11 -13.24
C PHE A 155 -5.12 -20.71 -13.71
N VAL A 156 -5.72 -20.23 -14.81
CA VAL A 156 -5.45 -18.87 -15.33
C VAL A 156 -5.90 -17.78 -14.35
N HIS A 157 -7.10 -17.93 -13.76
CA HIS A 157 -7.58 -16.99 -12.74
C HIS A 157 -6.71 -17.00 -11.48
N LEU A 158 -6.29 -18.18 -11.03
CA LEU A 158 -5.41 -18.29 -9.86
C LEU A 158 -4.07 -17.60 -10.10
N ILE A 159 -3.46 -17.79 -11.28
CA ILE A 159 -2.22 -17.07 -11.65
C ILE A 159 -2.47 -15.57 -11.69
N GLY A 160 -3.58 -15.11 -12.29
CA GLY A 160 -3.96 -13.70 -12.34
C GLY A 160 -4.13 -13.09 -10.94
N GLU A 161 -4.80 -13.80 -10.04
CA GLU A 161 -4.98 -13.36 -8.65
C GLU A 161 -3.65 -13.32 -7.87
N LEU A 162 -2.77 -14.29 -8.07
CA LEU A 162 -1.43 -14.31 -7.44
C LEU A 162 -0.49 -13.24 -8.01
N ALA A 163 -0.65 -12.89 -9.28
CA ALA A 163 0.16 -11.85 -9.92
C ALA A 163 -0.09 -10.45 -9.31
N LYS A 164 -1.30 -10.19 -8.81
CA LYS A 164 -1.67 -8.91 -8.19
C LYS A 164 -0.78 -8.56 -6.98
N PRO A 165 -0.73 -9.37 -5.90
CA PRO A 165 0.11 -9.07 -4.73
C PRO A 165 1.61 -9.10 -5.09
N LEU A 166 2.02 -9.98 -6.00
CA LEU A 166 3.41 -10.04 -6.45
C LEU A 166 3.83 -8.74 -7.14
N SER A 167 3.05 -8.24 -8.09
CA SER A 167 3.30 -6.97 -8.78
C SER A 167 3.35 -5.79 -7.81
N LEU A 168 2.45 -5.79 -6.82
CA LEU A 168 2.37 -4.75 -5.80
C LEU A 168 3.62 -4.74 -4.90
N ALA A 169 4.06 -5.92 -4.43
CA ALA A 169 5.24 -6.08 -3.58
C ALA A 169 6.53 -5.71 -4.32
N VAL A 170 6.71 -6.20 -5.56
CA VAL A 170 7.90 -5.91 -6.38
C VAL A 170 8.01 -4.43 -6.71
N ARG A 171 6.88 -3.76 -6.99
CA ARG A 171 6.87 -2.32 -7.24
C ARG A 171 7.30 -1.52 -6.02
N LEU A 172 6.77 -1.87 -4.83
CA LEU A 172 7.14 -1.21 -3.59
C LEU A 172 8.62 -1.42 -3.27
N PHE A 173 9.11 -2.65 -3.39
CA PHE A 173 10.51 -2.99 -3.20
C PHE A 173 11.42 -2.25 -4.20
N GLY A 174 11.09 -2.29 -5.49
CA GLY A 174 11.91 -1.69 -6.55
C GLY A 174 12.07 -0.18 -6.40
N ASN A 175 11.00 0.52 -6.05
CA ASN A 175 11.06 1.97 -5.82
C ASN A 175 11.92 2.29 -4.60
N THR A 176 11.67 1.65 -3.45
CA THR A 176 12.45 1.92 -2.23
C THR A 176 13.93 1.55 -2.38
N PHE A 177 14.22 0.41 -3.01
CA PHE A 177 15.60 0.00 -3.27
C PHE A 177 16.32 0.98 -4.21
N GLY A 178 15.60 1.49 -5.23
CA GLY A 178 16.13 2.51 -6.13
C GLY A 178 16.45 3.81 -5.40
N ASP A 179 15.51 4.31 -4.59
CA ASP A 179 15.67 5.54 -3.82
C ASP A 179 16.83 5.44 -2.82
N ASP A 180 16.92 4.35 -2.05
CA ASP A 180 17.99 4.11 -1.09
C ASP A 180 19.36 4.06 -1.76
N THR A 181 19.45 3.41 -2.93
CA THR A 181 20.68 3.30 -3.70
C THR A 181 21.13 4.68 -4.22
N LEU A 182 20.21 5.45 -4.79
CA LEU A 182 20.49 6.79 -5.30
C LEU A 182 20.97 7.72 -4.18
N VAL A 183 20.24 7.79 -3.08
CA VAL A 183 20.61 8.64 -1.94
C VAL A 183 21.99 8.26 -1.39
N ALA A 184 22.29 6.96 -1.25
CA ALA A 184 23.59 6.49 -0.80
C ALA A 184 24.74 6.91 -1.73
N GLU A 185 24.56 6.81 -3.05
CA GLU A 185 25.60 7.23 -4.00
C GLU A 185 25.81 8.75 -4.01
N PHE A 186 24.75 9.55 -3.86
CA PHE A 186 24.88 11.01 -3.76
C PHE A 186 25.51 11.48 -2.44
N ILE A 187 25.33 10.75 -1.34
CA ILE A 187 26.03 11.01 -0.08
C ILE A 187 27.55 10.80 -0.27
N LYS A 188 27.97 9.71 -0.93
CA LYS A 188 29.40 9.45 -1.24
C LYS A 188 29.97 10.54 -2.15
N LEU A 189 29.26 10.85 -3.23
CA LEU A 189 29.70 11.91 -4.16
C LEU A 189 29.81 13.27 -3.48
N SER A 190 28.92 13.61 -2.57
CA SER A 190 28.99 14.82 -1.75
C SER A 190 30.22 14.83 -0.87
N ALA A 191 30.59 13.69 -0.26
CA ALA A 191 31.82 13.57 0.53
C ALA A 191 33.08 13.72 -0.33
N ASP A 192 33.16 13.13 -1.52
CA ASP A 192 34.28 13.22 -2.43
C ASP A 192 34.48 14.67 -2.94
N ILE A 193 33.39 15.36 -3.27
CA ILE A 193 33.44 16.78 -3.68
C ILE A 193 33.88 17.67 -2.53
N MET A 194 33.41 17.40 -1.31
CA MET A 194 33.83 18.14 -0.12
C MET A 194 35.33 18.02 0.11
N HIS A 195 35.95 16.86 -0.12
CA HIS A 195 37.39 16.65 -0.05
C HIS A 195 38.15 17.37 -1.17
N ALA A 196 37.55 17.53 -2.36
CA ALA A 196 38.18 18.15 -3.51
C ALA A 196 38.12 19.70 -3.50
N ILE A 197 36.98 20.28 -3.05
CA ILE A 197 36.69 21.72 -3.20
C ILE A 197 36.58 22.44 -1.85
N TRP A 198 36.63 21.72 -0.71
CA TRP A 198 36.47 22.27 0.66
C TRP A 198 35.12 22.99 0.91
N VAL A 199 34.11 22.77 0.07
CA VAL A 199 32.78 23.35 0.22
C VAL A 199 31.78 22.21 0.50
N PRO A 200 31.06 22.22 1.63
CA PRO A 200 30.04 21.23 1.92
C PRO A 200 28.81 21.48 1.04
N LEU A 201 28.70 20.77 -0.08
CA LEU A 201 27.55 20.81 -0.95
C LEU A 201 26.60 19.63 -0.60
N PRO A 202 25.41 19.90 -0.05
CA PRO A 202 24.45 18.85 0.30
C PRO A 202 23.72 18.35 -0.97
N LEU A 203 24.44 17.65 -1.84
CA LEU A 203 23.90 17.15 -3.12
C LEU A 203 22.76 16.16 -2.94
N GLN A 204 22.65 15.55 -1.76
CA GLN A 204 21.56 14.60 -1.45
C GLN A 204 20.20 15.28 -1.24
N LEU A 205 20.12 16.59 -0.93
CA LEU A 205 18.84 17.27 -0.63
C LEU A 205 17.81 17.22 -1.76
N PRO A 206 18.15 17.51 -3.04
CA PRO A 206 17.20 17.38 -4.13
C PRO A 206 16.66 15.96 -4.30
N PHE A 207 17.52 14.96 -4.05
CA PHE A 207 17.14 13.55 -4.17
C PHE A 207 16.30 13.06 -2.98
N LEU A 208 16.53 13.57 -1.77
CA LEU A 208 15.64 13.34 -0.62
C LEU A 208 14.23 13.89 -0.89
N PHE A 209 14.13 15.07 -1.49
CA PHE A 209 12.82 15.62 -1.87
C PHE A 209 12.14 14.78 -2.97
N LEU A 210 12.92 14.32 -3.94
CA LEU A 210 12.43 13.41 -4.98
C LEU A 210 11.96 12.08 -4.39
N ALA A 211 12.73 11.48 -3.48
CA ALA A 211 12.36 10.24 -2.79
C ALA A 211 11.09 10.40 -1.95
N LEU A 212 10.90 11.56 -1.28
CA LEU A 212 9.65 11.87 -0.58
C LEU A 212 8.46 11.91 -1.55
N LEU A 213 8.62 12.54 -2.72
CA LEU A 213 7.58 12.59 -3.74
C LEU A 213 7.24 11.19 -4.27
N ILE A 214 8.27 10.39 -4.55
CA ILE A 214 8.11 8.99 -5.01
C ILE A 214 7.40 8.16 -3.95
N ALA A 215 7.77 8.28 -2.67
CA ALA A 215 7.11 7.60 -1.56
C ALA A 215 5.61 7.93 -1.48
N PHE A 216 5.25 9.21 -1.67
CA PHE A 216 3.85 9.64 -1.70
C PHE A 216 3.10 9.06 -2.89
N ILE A 217 3.66 9.18 -4.11
CA ILE A 217 3.06 8.62 -5.33
C ILE A 217 2.91 7.10 -5.19
N GLN A 218 3.90 6.41 -4.64
CA GLN A 218 3.86 4.96 -4.46
C GLN A 218 2.74 4.54 -3.51
N ALA A 219 2.55 5.25 -2.40
CA ALA A 219 1.44 5.00 -1.48
C ALA A 219 0.08 5.22 -2.14
N LEU A 220 -0.06 6.29 -2.96
CA LEU A 220 -1.26 6.54 -3.76
C LEU A 220 -1.53 5.42 -4.77
N VAL A 221 -0.51 5.00 -5.52
CA VAL A 221 -0.65 3.92 -6.52
C VAL A 221 -1.04 2.61 -5.84
N PHE A 222 -0.43 2.31 -4.68
CA PHE A 222 -0.76 1.11 -3.91
C PHE A 222 -2.23 1.13 -3.47
N MET A 223 -2.70 2.26 -2.97
CA MET A 223 -4.08 2.48 -2.56
C MET A 223 -5.05 2.39 -3.75
N MET A 224 -4.75 3.05 -4.88
CA MET A 224 -5.59 3.00 -6.09
C MET A 224 -5.74 1.58 -6.63
N LEU A 225 -4.64 0.81 -6.66
CA LEU A 225 -4.70 -0.60 -7.07
C LEU A 225 -5.54 -1.43 -6.10
N THR A 226 -5.44 -1.16 -4.79
CA THR A 226 -6.30 -1.81 -3.78
C THR A 226 -7.78 -1.50 -4.05
N CYS A 227 -8.13 -0.24 -4.33
CA CYS A 227 -9.49 0.15 -4.71
C CYS A 227 -9.96 -0.55 -6.00
N ALA A 228 -9.10 -0.61 -7.02
CA ALA A 228 -9.41 -1.29 -8.27
C ALA A 228 -9.66 -2.78 -8.07
N TYR A 229 -8.89 -3.46 -7.21
CA TYR A 229 -9.09 -4.86 -6.88
C TYR A 229 -10.38 -5.09 -6.10
N ILE A 230 -10.71 -4.21 -5.14
CA ILE A 230 -11.98 -4.25 -4.42
C ILE A 230 -13.14 -4.06 -5.41
N ASN A 231 -13.05 -3.06 -6.29
CA ASN A 231 -14.08 -2.80 -7.30
C ASN A 231 -14.28 -3.97 -8.27
N MET A 232 -13.18 -4.58 -8.73
CA MET A 232 -13.25 -5.75 -9.62
C MET A 232 -14.00 -6.92 -8.97
N VAL A 233 -13.81 -7.12 -7.66
CA VAL A 233 -14.42 -8.22 -6.92
C VAL A 233 -15.89 -7.93 -6.58
N ILE A 234 -16.25 -6.66 -6.32
CA ILE A 234 -17.60 -6.27 -5.89
C ILE A 234 -18.48 -5.86 -7.08
N GLY A 235 -17.89 -5.25 -8.13
CA GLY A 235 -18.59 -4.61 -9.23
C GLY A 235 -19.22 -5.56 -10.27
N HIS A 236 -19.02 -6.85 -10.19
CA HIS A 236 -19.48 -7.82 -11.20
C HIS A 236 -21.01 -8.04 -11.27
N ASP A 237 -21.79 -7.58 -10.30
CA ASP A 237 -23.27 -7.75 -10.31
C ASP A 237 -24.04 -6.60 -10.99
N GLY A 238 -23.36 -5.52 -11.42
CA GLY A 238 -24.02 -4.35 -12.05
C GLY A 238 -24.26 -4.44 -13.56
N GLY A 239 -23.70 -5.44 -14.24
CA GLY A 239 -23.68 -5.49 -15.72
C GLY A 239 -24.74 -6.36 -16.40
N GLU A 240 -25.48 -7.20 -15.70
CA GLU A 240 -26.40 -8.17 -16.32
C GLU A 240 -27.88 -7.75 -16.38
N HIS A 241 -28.28 -6.60 -15.82
CA HIS A 241 -29.69 -6.20 -15.80
C HIS A 241 -30.12 -5.07 -16.76
N ASP A 242 -29.22 -4.48 -17.55
CA ASP A 242 -29.58 -3.36 -18.45
C ASP A 242 -29.56 -3.68 -19.95
N GLY A 243 -29.46 -4.97 -20.33
CA GLY A 243 -29.43 -5.40 -21.72
C GLY A 243 -30.78 -5.91 -22.32
N GLY A 244 -31.88 -5.84 -21.58
CA GLY A 244 -33.09 -6.56 -21.95
C GLY A 244 -34.42 -5.79 -22.10
N SER A 245 -34.44 -4.46 -22.10
CA SER A 245 -35.74 -3.73 -22.06
C SER A 245 -35.89 -2.52 -22.99
N SER A 246 -35.26 -2.48 -24.15
CA SER A 246 -35.48 -1.39 -25.13
C SER A 246 -35.84 -1.87 -26.55
N GLY A 247 -36.49 -3.04 -26.68
CA GLY A 247 -36.84 -3.63 -27.98
C GLY A 247 -38.30 -3.77 -28.33
N HIS A 248 -39.28 -3.32 -27.53
CA HIS A 248 -40.71 -3.59 -27.79
C HIS A 248 -41.69 -2.42 -27.61
N ALA A 249 -41.28 -1.17 -27.87
CA ALA A 249 -42.22 -0.05 -27.76
C ALA A 249 -42.31 0.82 -29.05
N ALA A 250 -41.99 0.29 -30.23
CA ALA A 250 -42.02 1.05 -31.47
C ALA A 250 -42.92 0.49 -32.58
N GLU A 251 -43.86 -0.42 -32.29
CA GLU A 251 -44.71 -1.02 -33.36
C GLU A 251 -46.24 -0.89 -33.17
N HIS A 252 -46.74 0.00 -32.30
CA HIS A 252 -48.18 0.19 -32.15
C HIS A 252 -48.70 1.64 -32.25
N SER A 253 -48.13 2.46 -33.15
CA SER A 253 -48.71 3.77 -33.47
C SER A 253 -48.75 4.09 -34.97
N ALA A 254 -49.11 3.10 -35.81
CA ALA A 254 -49.46 3.32 -37.21
C ALA A 254 -50.55 2.34 -37.67
N GLN A 255 -51.79 2.52 -37.17
CA GLN A 255 -53.05 2.20 -37.87
C GLN A 255 -54.14 3.10 -37.33
#